data_59d93f4548d04f294f3aeab2240335ab
#
_entry.id   59d93f4548d04f294f3aeab2240335ab
#
_cell.length_a   1.000
_cell.length_b   1.000
_cell.length_c   1.000
_cell.angle_alpha   90.00
_cell.angle_beta   90.00
_cell.angle_gamma   90.00
#
_symmetry.space_group_name_H-M   'P 1'
#
loop_
_entity.id
_entity.type
_entity.pdbx_description
1 polymer ?
#
loop_
_entity_poly.entity_id
_entity_poly.type
_entity_poly.pdbx_seq_one_letter_code
_entity_poly.pdbx_strand_id
1 'polypeptide(L)'
;MRNMGKKIYCCVSFIFAVTVLVLTLIFAGQGKVAYAATTAGGTDNAGDLINRQDGGSAPDLQDENTGFSLIYNNENGSMSANVRIVLMMTILSLAPSILIMMTSFTRIIVVLHFVRAALGTQTTPPNQVLVGLALFLTLMIMSPTFSRINEEALKPLDAGEITQEEAVEAAITPMREFMYGHTERKDVDLLCDLAGVTYEENSEIPTSVLIPSFILSELRASFIMGFFIYIPFIVIDMVVASILMSMGMMMLPPTTISMPFKILLFVLADGWNLVIGKVVEGFY
;
A
#
# COMPACT_ATOMS: atom_id res chain seq x y z
N MET A 1 -10.15 -28.98 14.01
CA MET A 1 -10.70 -28.07 13.00
C MET A 1 -11.52 -26.91 13.54
N ARG A 2 -12.14 -26.96 14.75
CA ARG A 2 -13.02 -25.88 15.28
C ARG A 2 -12.31 -24.65 15.88
N ASN A 3 -11.00 -24.71 16.13
CA ASN A 3 -10.19 -23.60 16.69
C ASN A 3 -9.44 -22.76 15.63
N MET A 4 -9.28 -23.28 14.42
CA MET A 4 -8.61 -22.56 13.34
C MET A 4 -9.49 -21.42 12.78
N GLY A 5 -10.80 -21.63 12.69
CA GLY A 5 -11.74 -20.60 12.26
C GLY A 5 -11.80 -19.38 13.19
N LYS A 6 -11.72 -19.60 14.51
CA LYS A 6 -11.73 -18.49 15.48
C LYS A 6 -10.46 -17.65 15.43
N LYS A 7 -9.29 -18.24 15.15
CA LYS A 7 -8.02 -17.52 15.02
C LYS A 7 -7.95 -16.70 13.73
N ILE A 8 -8.47 -17.24 12.63
CA ILE A 8 -8.58 -16.50 11.34
C ILE A 8 -9.54 -15.34 11.50
N TYR A 9 -10.68 -15.51 12.17
CA TYR A 9 -11.60 -14.42 12.47
C TYR A 9 -10.97 -13.32 13.32
N CYS A 10 -10.12 -13.66 14.29
CA CYS A 10 -9.46 -12.70 15.15
C CYS A 10 -8.41 -11.87 14.36
N CYS A 11 -7.60 -12.51 13.50
CA CYS A 11 -6.63 -11.80 12.64
C CYS A 11 -7.33 -10.92 11.60
N VAL A 12 -8.37 -11.42 10.96
CA VAL A 12 -9.16 -10.64 9.97
C VAL A 12 -9.86 -9.47 10.65
N SER A 13 -10.43 -9.66 11.85
CA SER A 13 -11.06 -8.60 12.63
C SER A 13 -10.06 -7.54 13.09
N PHE A 14 -8.84 -7.94 13.46
CA PHE A 14 -7.79 -7.01 13.87
C PHE A 14 -7.28 -6.19 12.69
N ILE A 15 -7.03 -6.82 11.53
CA ILE A 15 -6.61 -6.12 10.30
C ILE A 15 -7.73 -5.18 9.83
N PHE A 16 -8.99 -5.62 9.90
CA PHE A 16 -10.13 -4.77 9.56
C PHE A 16 -10.28 -3.59 10.52
N ALA A 17 -10.05 -3.78 11.81
CA ALA A 17 -10.07 -2.70 12.81
C ALA A 17 -8.92 -1.69 12.56
N VAL A 18 -7.72 -2.17 12.22
CA VAL A 18 -6.57 -1.30 11.89
C VAL A 18 -6.80 -0.54 10.57
N THR A 19 -7.35 -1.19 9.55
CA THR A 19 -7.67 -0.50 8.28
C THR A 19 -8.79 0.52 8.45
N VAL A 20 -9.81 0.24 9.25
CA VAL A 20 -10.88 1.21 9.59
C VAL A 20 -10.31 2.37 10.40
N LEU A 21 -9.41 2.10 11.35
CA LEU A 21 -8.76 3.14 12.15
C LEU A 21 -7.87 4.05 11.28
N VAL A 22 -7.11 3.48 10.35
CA VAL A 22 -6.29 4.25 9.39
C VAL A 22 -7.17 5.06 8.44
N LEU A 23 -8.26 4.48 7.93
CA LEU A 23 -9.24 5.17 7.10
C LEU A 23 -9.93 6.31 7.85
N THR A 24 -10.31 6.12 9.11
CA THR A 24 -10.91 7.18 9.94
C THR A 24 -9.92 8.29 10.25
N LEU A 25 -8.63 7.97 10.46
CA LEU A 25 -7.58 8.99 10.64
C LEU A 25 -7.31 9.78 9.36
N ILE A 26 -7.31 9.14 8.19
CA ILE A 26 -7.17 9.81 6.88
C ILE A 26 -8.39 10.71 6.60
N PHE A 27 -9.60 10.25 6.90
CA PHE A 27 -10.82 11.05 6.73
C PHE A 27 -10.96 12.15 7.77
N ALA A 28 -10.53 11.96 9.01
CA ALA A 28 -10.51 12.99 10.05
C ALA A 28 -9.48 14.09 9.74
N GLY A 29 -8.39 13.78 9.04
CA GLY A 29 -7.39 14.75 8.58
C GLY A 29 -7.88 15.66 7.43
N GLN A 30 -8.98 15.35 6.75
CA GLN A 30 -9.57 16.20 5.71
C GLN A 30 -10.69 17.16 6.23
N GLY A 31 -10.90 17.21 7.54
CA GLY A 31 -11.89 18.05 8.18
C GLY A 31 -11.42 19.46 8.49
N LYS A 32 -11.78 20.40 7.63
CA LYS A 32 -11.91 21.84 7.89
C LYS A 32 -10.61 22.67 7.91
N VAL A 33 -10.16 23.09 6.76
CA VAL A 33 -9.57 24.42 6.63
C VAL A 33 -10.73 25.42 6.81
N ALA A 34 -10.94 25.89 8.03
CA ALA A 34 -11.82 27.00 8.29
C ALA A 34 -11.15 28.26 7.76
N TYR A 35 -11.67 28.81 6.69
CA TYR A 35 -11.37 30.18 6.26
C TYR A 35 -11.84 31.12 7.36
N ALA A 36 -10.89 31.68 8.12
CA ALA A 36 -11.15 32.84 8.95
C ALA A 36 -11.38 34.04 8.01
N ALA A 37 -12.63 34.41 7.81
CA ALA A 37 -12.98 35.65 7.16
C ALA A 37 -12.54 36.81 8.06
N THR A 38 -11.56 37.58 7.58
CA THR A 38 -11.14 38.84 8.14
C THR A 38 -12.26 39.85 7.94
N THR A 39 -13.04 40.14 8.95
CA THR A 39 -13.88 41.35 9.03
C THR A 39 -12.99 42.50 9.48
N ALA A 40 -12.71 43.37 8.56
CA ALA A 40 -12.14 44.69 8.85
C ALA A 40 -13.21 45.58 9.49
N GLY A 41 -12.82 46.28 10.55
CA GLY A 41 -13.60 47.41 11.05
C GLY A 41 -13.29 47.77 12.49
N GLY A 42 -12.57 48.85 12.71
CA GLY A 42 -12.51 49.48 14.03
C GLY A 42 -11.12 50.05 14.38
N THR A 43 -10.90 51.29 13.97
CA THR A 43 -9.88 52.20 14.49
C THR A 43 -9.99 52.35 16.00
N ASP A 44 -8.84 52.38 16.74
CA ASP A 44 -8.41 53.49 17.56
C ASP A 44 -7.28 53.13 18.53
N ASN A 45 -6.28 54.05 18.56
CA ASN A 45 -5.32 54.30 19.64
C ASN A 45 -4.12 53.41 19.84
N ALA A 46 -3.13 53.64 18.96
CA ALA A 46 -1.71 53.49 19.28
C ALA A 46 -1.32 54.64 20.24
N GLY A 47 -0.99 54.33 21.49
CA GLY A 47 -0.33 55.32 22.34
C GLY A 47 -0.56 55.19 23.83
N ASP A 48 -0.32 54.03 24.45
CA ASP A 48 -0.21 53.99 25.92
C ASP A 48 0.36 52.67 26.48
N LEU A 49 1.45 52.19 26.01
CA LEU A 49 2.13 51.05 26.63
C LEU A 49 3.69 51.22 26.64
N ILE A 50 4.12 52.44 27.01
CA ILE A 50 5.50 52.61 27.47
C ILE A 50 5.43 53.25 28.85
N ASN A 51 5.33 52.45 29.91
CA ASN A 51 5.92 52.63 31.22
C ASN A 51 5.20 51.81 32.29
N ARG A 52 5.74 50.61 32.62
CA ARG A 52 5.67 50.07 33.98
C ARG A 52 6.73 49.00 34.16
N GLN A 53 7.86 49.48 34.62
CA GLN A 53 8.77 48.76 35.47
C GLN A 53 8.16 48.72 36.83
N ASP A 54 7.83 47.55 37.39
CA ASP A 54 8.10 47.22 38.80
C ASP A 54 7.63 45.77 39.10
N GLY A 55 8.43 45.12 39.94
CA GLY A 55 8.43 43.73 40.29
C GLY A 55 7.17 43.27 41.00
N GLY A 56 6.84 42.00 40.78
CA GLY A 56 5.77 41.32 41.50
C GLY A 56 5.57 39.89 40.93
N SER A 57 5.77 38.98 41.83
CA SER A 57 5.51 37.53 41.78
C SER A 57 4.57 37.03 40.68
N ALA A 58 5.00 36.04 39.95
CA ALA A 58 4.15 35.30 38.99
C ALA A 58 2.99 34.57 39.71
N PRO A 59 1.75 34.70 39.23
CA PRO A 59 0.72 33.74 39.53
C PRO A 59 0.82 32.58 38.49
N ASP A 60 0.75 31.35 39.01
CA ASP A 60 0.53 30.12 38.25
C ASP A 60 -0.66 30.31 37.31
N LEU A 61 -0.38 30.45 36.02
CA LEU A 61 -1.36 30.24 34.98
C LEU A 61 -1.20 28.82 34.48
N GLN A 62 -1.98 27.92 35.01
CA GLN A 62 -2.31 26.64 34.38
C GLN A 62 -3.09 26.96 33.09
N ASP A 63 -2.36 27.15 32.01
CA ASP A 63 -2.94 27.16 30.66
C ASP A 63 -3.12 25.72 30.23
N GLU A 64 -4.37 25.24 30.28
CA GLU A 64 -4.81 24.07 29.54
C GLU A 64 -4.73 24.36 28.03
N ASN A 65 -3.54 24.48 27.50
CA ASN A 65 -3.31 24.47 26.06
C ASN A 65 -3.01 23.04 25.65
N THR A 66 -4.04 22.33 25.19
CA THR A 66 -3.95 21.13 24.36
C THR A 66 -3.34 21.48 23.00
N GLY A 67 -2.22 22.15 22.98
CA GLY A 67 -1.38 22.42 21.83
C GLY A 67 -0.12 21.57 21.94
N PHE A 68 0.18 20.80 20.92
CA PHE A 68 1.41 20.03 20.79
C PHE A 68 2.60 21.00 20.80
N SER A 69 3.15 21.32 21.97
CA SER A 69 4.30 22.20 22.13
C SER A 69 5.58 21.40 21.89
N LEU A 70 6.23 21.62 20.74
CA LEU A 70 7.56 21.12 20.42
C LEU A 70 8.59 21.90 21.25
N ILE A 71 8.86 21.47 22.48
CA ILE A 71 9.93 22.04 23.29
C ILE A 71 11.26 21.53 22.75
N TYR A 72 12.02 22.42 22.13
CA TYR A 72 13.39 22.18 21.68
C TYR A 72 14.31 22.35 22.87
N ASN A 73 14.70 21.26 23.52
CA ASN A 73 15.74 21.27 24.54
C ASN A 73 16.98 20.55 24.00
N ASN A 74 17.97 21.33 23.59
CA ASN A 74 19.23 20.84 23.01
C ASN A 74 20.35 20.93 24.06
N GLU A 75 20.44 19.91 24.89
CA GLU A 75 21.67 19.68 25.66
C GLU A 75 22.09 18.20 25.47
N ASN A 76 23.27 18.02 24.90
CA ASN A 76 23.98 16.76 24.68
C ASN A 76 23.50 15.92 23.48
N GLY A 77 23.98 16.19 22.25
CA GLY A 77 24.35 15.24 21.18
C GLY A 77 23.39 14.10 20.80
N SER A 78 22.33 13.85 21.54
CA SER A 78 21.27 12.90 21.24
C SER A 78 20.14 13.60 20.47
N MET A 79 19.65 13.00 19.39
CA MET A 79 18.47 13.49 18.69
C MET A 79 17.38 13.84 19.69
N SER A 80 16.89 15.10 19.64
CA SER A 80 15.84 15.55 20.56
C SER A 80 14.66 14.58 20.51
N ALA A 81 14.05 14.31 21.66
CA ALA A 81 12.90 13.37 21.75
C ALA A 81 11.81 13.70 20.73
N ASN A 82 11.62 14.96 20.39
CA ASN A 82 10.66 15.43 19.41
C ASN A 82 10.98 14.98 17.98
N VAL A 83 12.27 15.03 17.58
CA VAL A 83 12.73 14.53 16.26
C VAL A 83 12.52 13.02 16.18
N ARG A 84 12.80 12.28 17.25
CA ARG A 84 12.59 10.85 17.32
C ARG A 84 11.11 10.48 17.17
N ILE A 85 10.21 11.22 17.82
CA ILE A 85 8.74 11.02 17.70
C ILE A 85 8.29 11.30 16.27
N VAL A 86 8.72 12.41 15.65
CA VAL A 86 8.36 12.74 14.26
C VAL A 86 8.89 11.67 13.30
N LEU A 87 10.13 11.21 13.49
CA LEU A 87 10.71 10.16 12.67
C LEU A 87 9.96 8.83 12.84
N MET A 88 9.62 8.44 14.08
CA MET A 88 8.80 7.26 14.34
C MET A 88 7.42 7.35 13.69
N MET A 89 6.74 8.50 13.78
CA MET A 89 5.45 8.72 13.14
C MET A 89 5.56 8.64 11.61
N THR A 90 6.63 9.16 11.03
CA THR A 90 6.88 9.08 9.59
C THR A 90 7.08 7.63 9.15
N ILE A 91 7.91 6.86 9.85
CA ILE A 91 8.12 5.44 9.58
C ILE A 91 6.81 4.66 9.71
N LEU A 92 6.05 4.89 10.78
CA LEU A 92 4.76 4.22 11.00
C LEU A 92 3.74 4.54 9.90
N SER A 93 3.76 5.76 9.36
CA SER A 93 2.91 6.16 8.24
C SER A 93 3.29 5.50 6.92
N LEU A 94 4.58 5.23 6.69
CA LEU A 94 5.09 4.59 5.46
C LEU A 94 5.04 3.05 5.54
N ALA A 95 5.09 2.47 6.73
CA ALA A 95 5.14 1.03 6.93
C ALA A 95 4.04 0.25 6.18
N PRO A 96 2.75 0.65 6.19
CA PRO A 96 1.72 -0.07 5.45
C PRO A 96 1.97 -0.13 3.94
N SER A 97 2.48 0.95 3.34
CA SER A 97 2.79 0.99 1.91
C SER A 97 3.95 0.06 1.56
N ILE A 98 4.99 0.03 2.39
CA ILE A 98 6.15 -0.85 2.20
C ILE A 98 5.72 -2.31 2.33
N LEU A 99 4.94 -2.64 3.37
CA LEU A 99 4.44 -4.01 3.57
C LEU A 99 3.59 -4.51 2.40
N ILE A 100 2.70 -3.66 1.86
CA ILE A 100 1.89 -3.99 0.69
C ILE A 100 2.79 -4.29 -0.52
N MET A 101 3.85 -3.51 -0.73
CA MET A 101 4.80 -3.70 -1.83
C MET A 101 5.66 -4.96 -1.69
N MET A 102 5.84 -5.49 -0.48
CA MET A 102 6.57 -6.74 -0.19
C MET A 102 5.70 -8.00 -0.31
N THR A 103 4.43 -7.86 -0.69
CA THR A 103 3.47 -8.96 -0.77
C THR A 103 3.01 -9.22 -2.21
N SER A 104 2.20 -10.25 -2.42
CA SER A 104 1.55 -10.57 -3.70
C SER A 104 0.58 -9.49 -4.21
N PHE A 105 0.28 -8.46 -3.41
CA PHE A 105 -0.68 -7.41 -3.75
C PHE A 105 -0.37 -6.71 -5.06
N THR A 106 0.91 -6.39 -5.30
CA THR A 106 1.35 -5.66 -6.50
C THR A 106 0.98 -6.40 -7.79
N ARG A 107 1.25 -7.70 -7.88
CA ARG A 107 0.89 -8.51 -9.05
C ARG A 107 -0.64 -8.56 -9.24
N ILE A 108 -1.36 -8.84 -8.17
CA ILE A 108 -2.82 -9.02 -8.22
C ILE A 108 -3.49 -7.73 -8.68
N ILE A 109 -3.16 -6.59 -8.08
CA ILE A 109 -3.83 -5.32 -8.40
C ILE A 109 -3.55 -4.88 -9.85
N VAL A 110 -2.31 -5.06 -10.33
CA VAL A 110 -1.93 -4.72 -11.69
C VAL A 110 -2.68 -5.60 -12.70
N VAL A 111 -2.75 -6.91 -12.47
CA VAL A 111 -3.50 -7.83 -13.36
C VAL A 111 -4.99 -7.50 -13.37
N LEU A 112 -5.61 -7.22 -12.22
CA LEU A 112 -7.02 -6.83 -12.15
C LEU A 112 -7.30 -5.52 -12.91
N HIS A 113 -6.35 -4.56 -12.87
CA HIS A 113 -6.44 -3.35 -13.68
C HIS A 113 -6.34 -3.65 -15.20
N PHE A 114 -5.48 -4.60 -15.60
CA PHE A 114 -5.42 -5.03 -17.00
C PHE A 114 -6.72 -5.68 -17.46
N VAL A 115 -7.37 -6.51 -16.63
CA VAL A 115 -8.69 -7.10 -16.93
C VAL A 115 -9.72 -6.00 -17.20
N ARG A 116 -9.82 -5.01 -16.31
CA ARG A 116 -10.73 -3.88 -16.50
C ARG A 116 -10.44 -3.09 -17.78
N ALA A 117 -9.17 -2.82 -18.05
CA ALA A 117 -8.75 -2.12 -19.25
C ALA A 117 -9.04 -2.92 -20.52
N ALA A 118 -8.82 -4.24 -20.52
CA ALA A 118 -9.08 -5.13 -21.64
C ALA A 118 -10.58 -5.19 -21.99
N LEU A 119 -11.47 -5.18 -20.99
CA LEU A 119 -12.92 -5.12 -21.18
C LEU A 119 -13.40 -3.79 -21.80
N GLY A 120 -12.54 -2.75 -21.80
CA GLY A 120 -12.90 -1.42 -22.29
C GLY A 120 -13.77 -0.63 -21.31
N THR A 121 -14.00 -1.12 -20.10
CA THR A 121 -14.75 -0.43 -19.07
C THR A 121 -13.83 0.55 -18.32
N GLN A 122 -14.17 1.84 -18.31
CA GLN A 122 -13.33 2.86 -17.66
C GLN A 122 -13.52 2.90 -16.14
N THR A 123 -14.73 2.63 -15.66
CA THR A 123 -15.14 2.82 -14.27
C THR A 123 -15.66 1.58 -13.57
N THR A 124 -15.98 0.52 -14.30
CA THR A 124 -16.59 -0.72 -13.77
C THR A 124 -15.65 -1.91 -13.97
N PRO A 125 -15.28 -2.68 -12.93
CA PRO A 125 -15.60 -2.48 -11.51
C PRO A 125 -14.92 -1.25 -10.89
N PRO A 126 -15.49 -0.61 -9.85
CA PRO A 126 -14.86 0.50 -9.12
C PRO A 126 -13.51 0.10 -8.52
N ASN A 127 -12.57 1.07 -8.42
CA ASN A 127 -11.23 0.82 -7.84
C ASN A 127 -11.29 0.18 -6.45
N GLN A 128 -12.23 0.60 -5.62
CA GLN A 128 -12.39 0.08 -4.26
C GLN A 128 -12.67 -1.43 -4.24
N VAL A 129 -13.47 -1.92 -5.21
CA VAL A 129 -13.77 -3.36 -5.34
C VAL A 129 -12.53 -4.13 -5.77
N LEU A 130 -11.76 -3.61 -6.73
CA LEU A 130 -10.52 -4.25 -7.19
C LEU A 130 -9.47 -4.28 -6.07
N VAL A 131 -9.29 -3.17 -5.36
CA VAL A 131 -8.36 -3.09 -4.21
C VAL A 131 -8.80 -4.05 -3.09
N GLY A 132 -10.10 -4.07 -2.76
CA GLY A 132 -10.63 -5.00 -1.76
C GLY A 132 -10.39 -6.46 -2.13
N LEU A 133 -10.69 -6.83 -3.38
CA LEU A 133 -10.44 -8.19 -3.89
C LEU A 133 -8.95 -8.54 -3.85
N ALA A 134 -8.07 -7.61 -4.29
CA ALA A 134 -6.63 -7.80 -4.26
C ALA A 134 -6.12 -8.03 -2.83
N LEU A 135 -6.62 -7.26 -1.84
CA LEU A 135 -6.25 -7.44 -0.43
C LEU A 135 -6.67 -8.81 0.11
N PHE A 136 -7.90 -9.25 -0.16
CA PHE A 136 -8.36 -10.58 0.29
C PHE A 136 -7.55 -11.71 -0.32
N LEU A 137 -7.26 -11.63 -1.62
CA LEU A 137 -6.41 -12.61 -2.31
C LEU A 137 -4.98 -12.59 -1.75
N THR A 138 -4.43 -11.40 -1.47
CA THR A 138 -3.12 -11.26 -0.84
C THR A 138 -3.07 -11.93 0.52
N LEU A 139 -4.06 -11.69 1.38
CA LEU A 139 -4.13 -12.34 2.69
C LEU A 139 -4.22 -13.87 2.58
N MET A 140 -4.94 -14.37 1.59
CA MET A 140 -5.03 -15.80 1.33
C MET A 140 -3.68 -16.39 0.90
N ILE A 141 -2.98 -15.77 -0.05
CA ILE A 141 -1.68 -16.21 -0.56
C ILE A 141 -0.60 -16.10 0.51
N MET A 142 -0.58 -14.99 1.25
CA MET A 142 0.42 -14.71 2.29
C MET A 142 0.14 -15.43 3.62
N SER A 143 -0.98 -16.14 3.75
CA SER A 143 -1.35 -16.84 4.99
C SER A 143 -0.25 -17.76 5.55
N PRO A 144 0.46 -18.60 4.77
CA PRO A 144 1.55 -19.41 5.29
C PRO A 144 2.72 -18.56 5.80
N THR A 145 3.09 -17.49 5.09
CA THR A 145 4.16 -16.57 5.51
C THR A 145 3.80 -15.86 6.81
N PHE A 146 2.57 -15.35 6.93
CA PHE A 146 2.10 -14.71 8.17
C PHE A 146 2.00 -15.69 9.35
N SER A 147 1.66 -16.95 9.09
CA SER A 147 1.68 -17.98 10.15
C SER A 147 3.09 -18.21 10.67
N ARG A 148 4.09 -18.26 9.80
CA ARG A 148 5.50 -18.38 10.20
C ARG A 148 5.96 -17.17 10.99
N ILE A 149 5.66 -15.95 10.56
CA ILE A 149 5.97 -14.73 11.32
C ILE A 149 5.37 -14.79 12.73
N ASN A 150 4.13 -15.23 12.84
CA ASN A 150 3.47 -15.38 14.15
C ASN A 150 4.16 -16.42 15.05
N GLU A 151 4.67 -17.50 14.47
CA GLU A 151 5.31 -18.60 15.23
C GLU A 151 6.77 -18.29 15.57
N GLU A 152 7.50 -17.71 14.64
CA GLU A 152 8.95 -17.47 14.75
C GLU A 152 9.29 -16.14 15.42
N ALA A 153 8.40 -15.12 15.33
CA ALA A 153 8.66 -13.80 15.86
C ALA A 153 7.68 -13.36 16.97
N LEU A 154 6.36 -13.36 16.70
CA LEU A 154 5.40 -12.78 17.64
C LEU A 154 5.21 -13.61 18.91
N LYS A 155 5.08 -14.92 18.80
CA LYS A 155 4.90 -15.79 19.97
C LYS A 155 6.11 -15.79 20.90
N PRO A 156 7.37 -15.91 20.40
CA PRO A 156 8.55 -15.83 21.27
C PRO A 156 8.72 -14.45 21.91
N LEU A 157 8.36 -13.38 21.20
CA LEU A 157 8.37 -12.03 21.75
C LEU A 157 7.35 -11.88 22.89
N ASP A 158 6.12 -12.38 22.71
CA ASP A 158 5.07 -12.36 23.74
C ASP A 158 5.44 -13.22 24.95
N ALA A 159 6.19 -14.29 24.73
CA ALA A 159 6.73 -15.14 25.81
C ALA A 159 7.94 -14.51 26.53
N GLY A 160 8.51 -13.43 26.00
CA GLY A 160 9.70 -12.80 26.56
C GLY A 160 10.98 -13.59 26.29
N GLU A 161 10.98 -14.52 25.35
CA GLU A 161 12.12 -15.38 24.99
C GLU A 161 13.14 -14.65 24.10
N ILE A 162 12.69 -13.67 23.32
CA ILE A 162 13.51 -12.89 22.40
C ILE A 162 13.29 -11.39 22.61
N THR A 163 14.29 -10.60 22.24
CA THR A 163 14.21 -9.14 22.28
C THR A 163 13.40 -8.59 21.11
N GLN A 164 13.02 -7.29 21.17
CA GLN A 164 12.31 -6.64 20.06
C GLN A 164 13.13 -6.63 18.76
N GLU A 165 14.44 -6.48 18.85
CA GLU A 165 15.35 -6.47 17.70
C GLU A 165 15.39 -7.84 17.03
N GLU A 166 15.54 -8.91 17.82
CA GLU A 166 15.53 -10.30 17.34
C GLU A 166 14.17 -10.67 16.73
N ALA A 167 13.06 -10.20 17.32
CA ALA A 167 11.72 -10.44 16.78
C ALA A 167 11.51 -9.77 15.40
N VAL A 168 12.05 -8.58 15.20
CA VAL A 168 12.01 -7.91 13.87
C VAL A 168 12.81 -8.69 12.84
N GLU A 169 14.00 -9.17 13.20
CA GLU A 169 14.85 -9.98 12.32
C GLU A 169 14.18 -11.32 11.97
N ALA A 170 13.62 -12.00 12.97
CA ALA A 170 12.84 -13.21 12.78
C ALA A 170 11.59 -13.00 11.90
N ALA A 171 10.92 -11.86 12.01
CA ALA A 171 9.77 -11.53 11.17
C ALA A 171 10.14 -11.22 9.71
N ILE A 172 11.30 -10.62 9.49
CA ILE A 172 11.79 -10.28 8.13
C ILE A 172 12.18 -11.54 7.36
N THR A 173 12.69 -12.58 8.01
CA THR A 173 13.19 -13.79 7.34
C THR A 173 12.13 -14.49 6.48
N PRO A 174 10.90 -14.82 6.96
CA PRO A 174 9.87 -15.42 6.12
C PRO A 174 9.41 -14.50 4.95
N MET A 175 9.45 -13.18 5.16
CA MET A 175 9.15 -12.22 4.10
C MET A 175 10.22 -12.20 3.01
N ARG A 176 11.48 -12.28 3.40
CA ARG A 176 12.60 -12.38 2.46
C ARG A 176 12.52 -13.67 1.64
N GLU A 177 12.24 -14.79 2.27
CA GLU A 177 12.08 -16.08 1.58
C GLU A 177 10.94 -16.02 0.56
N PHE A 178 9.80 -15.42 0.92
CA PHE A 178 8.70 -15.21 0.00
C PHE A 178 9.13 -14.34 -1.19
N MET A 179 9.77 -13.20 -0.95
CA MET A 179 10.23 -12.31 -2.02
C MET A 179 11.25 -13.02 -2.92
N TYR A 180 12.18 -13.78 -2.34
CA TYR A 180 13.15 -14.54 -3.11
C TYR A 180 12.51 -15.55 -4.05
N GLY A 181 11.54 -16.31 -3.56
CA GLY A 181 10.83 -17.32 -4.34
C GLY A 181 10.15 -16.75 -5.60
N HIS A 182 9.88 -15.44 -5.60
CA HIS A 182 9.13 -14.76 -6.67
C HIS A 182 9.94 -13.70 -7.42
N THR A 183 11.24 -13.56 -7.10
CA THR A 183 12.12 -12.61 -7.79
C THR A 183 12.93 -13.32 -8.86
N GLU A 184 12.94 -12.80 -10.09
CA GLU A 184 13.80 -13.31 -11.14
C GLU A 184 15.27 -12.93 -10.88
N ARG A 185 16.18 -13.89 -11.04
CA ARG A 185 17.60 -13.69 -10.79
C ARG A 185 18.20 -12.51 -11.55
N LYS A 186 17.80 -12.32 -12.80
CA LYS A 186 18.27 -11.18 -13.63
C LYS A 186 17.92 -9.80 -13.05
N ASP A 187 16.80 -9.70 -12.29
CA ASP A 187 16.40 -8.44 -11.67
C ASP A 187 17.17 -8.19 -10.38
N VAL A 188 17.53 -9.26 -9.67
CA VAL A 188 18.44 -9.19 -8.51
C VAL A 188 19.83 -8.78 -8.98
N ASP A 189 20.38 -9.45 -9.99
CA ASP A 189 21.73 -9.17 -10.53
C ASP A 189 21.82 -7.71 -10.99
N LEU A 190 20.82 -7.23 -11.74
CA LEU A 190 20.77 -5.84 -12.20
C LEU A 190 20.86 -4.83 -11.04
N LEU A 191 20.10 -5.06 -9.97
CA LEU A 191 20.06 -4.10 -8.86
C LEU A 191 21.23 -4.27 -7.92
N CYS A 192 21.80 -5.44 -7.77
CA CYS A 192 23.07 -5.66 -7.09
C CYS A 192 24.22 -4.94 -7.81
N ASP A 193 24.32 -5.07 -9.14
CA ASP A 193 25.31 -4.36 -9.93
C ASP A 193 25.20 -2.83 -9.78
N LEU A 194 23.98 -2.30 -9.82
CA LEU A 194 23.71 -0.87 -9.63
C LEU A 194 24.04 -0.37 -8.20
N ALA A 195 23.86 -1.25 -7.21
CA ALA A 195 24.17 -0.96 -5.82
C ALA A 195 25.64 -1.20 -5.46
N GLY A 196 26.42 -1.82 -6.36
CA GLY A 196 27.80 -2.20 -6.12
C GLY A 196 27.95 -3.33 -5.08
N VAL A 197 26.94 -4.17 -4.94
CA VAL A 197 26.89 -5.30 -4.00
C VAL A 197 27.17 -6.60 -4.78
N THR A 198 28.20 -7.33 -4.34
CA THR A 198 28.45 -8.70 -4.80
C THR A 198 27.93 -9.69 -3.79
N TYR A 199 27.30 -10.77 -4.22
CA TYR A 199 26.75 -11.82 -3.37
C TYR A 199 27.09 -13.20 -3.93
N GLU A 200 27.35 -14.15 -3.06
CA GLU A 200 27.53 -15.58 -3.44
C GLU A 200 26.27 -16.36 -3.11
N GLU A 201 25.62 -16.03 -1.98
CA GLU A 201 24.37 -16.64 -1.55
C GLU A 201 23.23 -15.60 -1.49
N ASN A 202 22.02 -16.11 -1.68
CA ASN A 202 20.80 -15.30 -1.59
C ASN A 202 20.60 -14.63 -0.22
N SER A 203 21.11 -15.23 0.85
CA SER A 203 21.05 -14.70 2.23
C SER A 203 21.82 -13.39 2.40
N GLU A 204 22.84 -13.17 1.58
CA GLU A 204 23.74 -12.02 1.67
C GLU A 204 23.17 -10.75 1.04
N ILE A 205 22.14 -10.88 0.18
CA ILE A 205 21.56 -9.73 -0.51
C ILE A 205 20.86 -8.82 0.50
N PRO A 206 21.21 -7.53 0.57
CA PRO A 206 20.54 -6.59 1.45
C PRO A 206 19.04 -6.47 1.13
N THR A 207 18.19 -6.38 2.13
CA THR A 207 16.74 -6.20 1.95
C THR A 207 16.42 -4.94 1.13
N SER A 208 17.26 -3.91 1.22
CA SER A 208 17.13 -2.68 0.43
C SER A 208 17.29 -2.90 -1.08
N VAL A 209 18.00 -3.93 -1.51
CA VAL A 209 18.16 -4.35 -2.91
C VAL A 209 17.08 -5.37 -3.29
N LEU A 210 16.76 -6.28 -2.38
CA LEU A 210 15.77 -7.33 -2.60
C LEU A 210 14.35 -6.78 -2.85
N ILE A 211 13.91 -5.79 -2.06
CA ILE A 211 12.56 -5.21 -2.21
C ILE A 211 12.34 -4.63 -3.62
N PRO A 212 13.18 -3.72 -4.14
CA PRO A 212 12.98 -3.20 -5.49
C PRO A 212 13.18 -4.26 -6.58
N SER A 213 14.05 -5.27 -6.38
CA SER A 213 14.19 -6.41 -7.30
C SER A 213 12.89 -7.22 -7.39
N PHE A 214 12.28 -7.50 -6.25
CA PHE A 214 10.99 -8.17 -6.15
C PHE A 214 9.89 -7.37 -6.85
N ILE A 215 9.77 -6.07 -6.57
CA ILE A 215 8.77 -5.21 -7.22
C ILE A 215 8.95 -5.21 -8.75
N LEU A 216 10.18 -5.14 -9.24
CA LEU A 216 10.48 -5.17 -10.67
C LEU A 216 10.04 -6.50 -11.30
N SER A 217 10.34 -7.63 -10.66
CA SER A 217 9.93 -8.97 -11.10
C SER A 217 8.40 -9.13 -11.08
N GLU A 218 7.73 -8.65 -10.03
CA GLU A 218 6.27 -8.68 -9.89
C GLU A 218 5.57 -7.83 -10.96
N LEU A 219 6.10 -6.65 -11.26
CA LEU A 219 5.60 -5.81 -12.35
C LEU A 219 5.77 -6.53 -13.70
N ARG A 220 6.92 -7.11 -13.98
CA ARG A 220 7.16 -7.87 -15.22
C ARG A 220 6.17 -9.03 -15.36
N ALA A 221 6.02 -9.84 -14.31
CA ALA A 221 5.07 -10.95 -14.31
C ALA A 221 3.64 -10.47 -14.56
N SER A 222 3.25 -9.37 -13.91
CA SER A 222 1.93 -8.75 -14.07
C SER A 222 1.67 -8.25 -15.49
N PHE A 223 2.67 -7.63 -16.12
CA PHE A 223 2.56 -7.15 -17.49
C PHE A 223 2.47 -8.31 -18.49
N ILE A 224 3.22 -9.38 -18.28
CA ILE A 224 3.13 -10.59 -19.10
C ILE A 224 1.72 -11.20 -19.00
N MET A 225 1.21 -11.41 -17.79
CA MET A 225 -0.14 -11.92 -17.57
C MET A 225 -1.21 -10.97 -18.19
N GLY A 226 -1.05 -9.67 -17.96
CA GLY A 226 -1.94 -8.65 -18.51
C GLY A 226 -1.97 -8.65 -20.04
N PHE A 227 -0.81 -8.83 -20.67
CA PHE A 227 -0.70 -8.95 -22.12
C PHE A 227 -1.48 -10.16 -22.66
N PHE A 228 -1.31 -11.34 -22.04
CA PHE A 228 -2.06 -12.53 -22.46
C PHE A 228 -3.57 -12.36 -22.28
N ILE A 229 -4.00 -11.69 -21.21
CA ILE A 229 -5.41 -11.36 -21.00
C ILE A 229 -5.93 -10.42 -22.10
N TYR A 230 -5.10 -9.49 -22.57
CA TYR A 230 -5.49 -8.48 -23.55
C TYR A 230 -5.69 -9.05 -24.97
N ILE A 231 -4.96 -10.10 -25.34
CA ILE A 231 -4.97 -10.67 -26.70
C ILE A 231 -6.39 -10.98 -27.21
N PRO A 232 -7.24 -11.77 -26.53
CA PRO A 232 -8.56 -12.10 -27.04
C PRO A 232 -9.45 -10.87 -27.25
N PHE A 233 -9.28 -9.85 -26.43
CA PHE A 233 -10.06 -8.62 -26.51
C PHE A 233 -9.62 -7.72 -27.66
N ILE A 234 -8.30 -7.67 -27.97
CA ILE A 234 -7.78 -6.98 -29.15
C ILE A 234 -8.35 -7.61 -30.44
N VAL A 235 -8.43 -8.94 -30.50
CA VAL A 235 -9.01 -9.64 -31.67
C VAL A 235 -10.45 -9.20 -31.89
N ILE A 236 -11.26 -9.10 -30.83
CA ILE A 236 -12.64 -8.59 -30.94
C ILE A 236 -12.66 -7.16 -31.46
N ASP A 237 -11.81 -6.28 -30.93
CA ASP A 237 -11.72 -4.90 -31.38
C ASP A 237 -11.39 -4.81 -32.87
N MET A 238 -10.42 -5.60 -33.33
CA MET A 238 -10.00 -5.63 -34.74
C MET A 238 -11.11 -6.12 -35.67
N VAL A 239 -11.84 -7.18 -35.28
CA VAL A 239 -12.97 -7.72 -36.06
C VAL A 239 -14.09 -6.69 -36.17
N VAL A 240 -14.49 -6.10 -35.04
CA VAL A 240 -15.55 -5.07 -35.01
C VAL A 240 -15.14 -3.84 -35.81
N ALA A 241 -13.91 -3.37 -35.66
CA ALA A 241 -13.40 -2.24 -36.43
C ALA A 241 -13.40 -2.52 -37.94
N SER A 242 -12.98 -3.71 -38.36
CA SER A 242 -12.98 -4.11 -39.77
C SER A 242 -14.40 -4.12 -40.38
N ILE A 243 -15.37 -4.63 -39.63
CA ILE A 243 -16.79 -4.66 -40.08
C ILE A 243 -17.32 -3.22 -40.21
N LEU A 244 -17.11 -2.37 -39.19
CA LEU A 244 -17.60 -0.97 -39.20
C LEU A 244 -16.98 -0.17 -40.35
N MET A 245 -15.68 -0.33 -40.60
CA MET A 245 -15.00 0.34 -41.70
C MET A 245 -15.54 -0.13 -43.06
N SER A 246 -15.82 -1.42 -43.23
CA SER A 246 -16.38 -1.95 -44.49
C SER A 246 -17.78 -1.43 -44.76
N MET A 247 -18.55 -1.10 -43.72
CA MET A 247 -19.89 -0.50 -43.84
C MET A 247 -19.84 1.05 -44.03
N GLY A 248 -18.64 1.65 -44.08
CA GLY A 248 -18.46 3.12 -44.21
C GLY A 248 -18.73 3.91 -42.93
N MET A 249 -18.89 3.25 -41.78
CA MET A 249 -19.21 3.90 -40.49
C MET A 249 -17.96 4.39 -39.77
N MET A 250 -17.15 5.25 -40.41
CA MET A 250 -15.87 5.74 -39.86
C MET A 250 -16.01 6.67 -38.63
N MET A 251 -17.16 7.27 -38.41
CA MET A 251 -17.38 8.20 -37.30
C MET A 251 -17.71 7.52 -35.97
N LEU A 252 -18.05 6.24 -35.96
CA LEU A 252 -18.36 5.52 -34.72
C LEU A 252 -17.09 4.91 -34.12
N PRO A 253 -16.80 5.16 -32.84
CA PRO A 253 -15.63 4.56 -32.20
C PRO A 253 -15.83 3.03 -32.05
N PRO A 254 -14.96 2.21 -32.69
CA PRO A 254 -15.10 0.75 -32.67
C PRO A 254 -15.10 0.13 -31.28
N THR A 255 -14.33 0.74 -30.36
CA THR A 255 -14.20 0.29 -28.97
C THR A 255 -15.52 0.33 -28.19
N THR A 256 -16.41 1.30 -28.49
CA THR A 256 -17.72 1.39 -27.84
C THR A 256 -18.66 0.29 -28.33
N ILE A 257 -18.58 -0.07 -29.62
CA ILE A 257 -19.40 -1.11 -30.22
C ILE A 257 -18.88 -2.51 -29.82
N SER A 258 -17.58 -2.69 -29.65
CA SER A 258 -16.96 -3.97 -29.25
C SER A 258 -17.16 -4.30 -27.77
N MET A 259 -17.40 -3.32 -26.90
CA MET A 259 -17.51 -3.51 -25.45
C MET A 259 -18.54 -4.58 -25.04
N PRO A 260 -19.78 -4.61 -25.55
CA PRO A 260 -20.75 -5.65 -25.21
C PRO A 260 -20.26 -7.06 -25.57
N PHE A 261 -19.58 -7.22 -26.70
CA PHE A 261 -19.03 -8.51 -27.14
C PHE A 261 -17.88 -8.97 -26.24
N LYS A 262 -17.03 -8.04 -25.77
CA LYS A 262 -15.97 -8.34 -24.83
C LYS A 262 -16.52 -8.81 -23.48
N ILE A 263 -17.52 -8.12 -22.95
CA ILE A 263 -18.18 -8.50 -21.70
C ILE A 263 -18.83 -9.88 -21.85
N LEU A 264 -19.55 -10.12 -22.97
CA LEU A 264 -20.17 -11.41 -23.24
C LEU A 264 -19.15 -12.54 -23.30
N LEU A 265 -18.04 -12.36 -24.03
CA LEU A 265 -16.96 -13.35 -24.08
C LEU A 265 -16.39 -13.63 -22.68
N PHE A 266 -16.13 -12.58 -21.91
CA PHE A 266 -15.57 -12.71 -20.57
C PHE A 266 -16.49 -13.48 -19.61
N VAL A 267 -17.80 -13.23 -19.69
CA VAL A 267 -18.81 -13.96 -18.89
C VAL A 267 -18.93 -15.41 -19.34
N LEU A 268 -18.99 -15.67 -20.66
CA LEU A 268 -19.09 -17.03 -21.18
C LEU A 268 -17.85 -17.89 -20.88
N ALA A 269 -16.67 -17.28 -20.83
CA ALA A 269 -15.41 -17.96 -20.49
C ALA A 269 -15.18 -18.11 -18.98
N ASP A 270 -16.14 -17.69 -18.13
CA ASP A 270 -15.94 -17.59 -16.67
C ASP A 270 -14.62 -16.82 -16.33
N GLY A 271 -14.46 -15.67 -16.97
CA GLY A 271 -13.20 -14.93 -16.99
C GLY A 271 -12.67 -14.53 -15.60
N TRP A 272 -13.55 -14.22 -14.65
CA TRP A 272 -13.11 -13.90 -13.29
C TRP A 272 -12.44 -15.10 -12.61
N ASN A 273 -13.04 -16.28 -12.71
CA ASN A 273 -12.50 -17.50 -12.11
C ASN A 273 -11.17 -17.89 -12.76
N LEU A 274 -11.10 -17.80 -14.09
CA LEU A 274 -9.90 -18.11 -14.85
C LEU A 274 -8.74 -17.15 -14.51
N VAL A 275 -9.01 -15.84 -14.46
CA VAL A 275 -7.96 -14.85 -14.15
C VAL A 275 -7.48 -14.99 -12.71
N ILE A 276 -8.41 -15.03 -11.74
CA ILE A 276 -8.04 -15.16 -10.32
C ILE A 276 -7.30 -16.48 -10.08
N GLY A 277 -7.78 -17.58 -10.65
CA GLY A 277 -7.13 -18.88 -10.53
C GLY A 277 -5.69 -18.85 -11.04
N LYS A 278 -5.46 -18.29 -12.25
CA LYS A 278 -4.11 -18.20 -12.84
C LYS A 278 -3.18 -17.25 -12.09
N VAL A 279 -3.70 -16.15 -11.55
CA VAL A 279 -2.90 -15.25 -10.72
C VAL A 279 -2.47 -15.92 -9.42
N VAL A 280 -3.38 -16.65 -8.77
CA VAL A 280 -3.10 -17.37 -7.52
C VAL A 280 -2.15 -18.55 -7.77
N GLU A 281 -2.38 -19.36 -8.80
CA GLU A 281 -1.47 -20.45 -9.20
C GLU A 281 -0.04 -19.97 -9.44
N GLY A 282 0.15 -18.74 -9.89
CA GLY A 282 1.48 -18.14 -10.12
C GLY A 282 2.30 -17.88 -8.86
N PHE A 283 1.72 -18.12 -7.66
CA PHE A 283 2.39 -18.00 -6.37
C PHE A 283 2.60 -19.36 -5.67
N TYR A 284 2.16 -20.44 -6.26
CA TYR A 284 2.35 -21.82 -5.83
C TYR A 284 3.11 -22.63 -6.89
#